data_8863dbb44f225aefd96b23505de53f36
#
_entry.id   8863dbb44f225aefd96b23505de53f36
#
_cell.length_a   1.000
_cell.length_b   1.000
_cell.length_c   1.000
_cell.angle_alpha   90.00
_cell.angle_beta   90.00
_cell.angle_gamma   90.00
#
_symmetry.space_group_name_H-M   'P 1'
#
loop_
_entity.id
_entity.type
_entity.pdbx_description
1 polymer ?
#
loop_
_entity_poly.entity_id
_entity_poly.type
_entity_poly.pdbx_seq_one_letter_code
_entity_poly.pdbx_strand_id
1 'polypeptide(L)'
;MNLDYAKIKEAAQNYQKDMTKFLREIVKNPGESCDEKAHIERIAEEMRNLGFDKVEIDPMGNVLGFMGTGETLIGFDAHIDTVGIGNRDNWTFDPYEGYETETEIGGRGVSDQCGGI
;
A
#
# COMPACT_ATOMS: atom_id res chain seq x y z
N MET A 1 -2.99 29.65 6.16
CA MET A 1 -3.87 28.48 6.37
C MET A 1 -3.53 27.89 7.74
N ASN A 2 -4.47 27.85 8.68
CA ASN A 2 -4.23 27.17 9.96
C ASN A 2 -4.55 25.69 9.77
N LEU A 3 -3.53 24.84 9.83
CA LEU A 3 -3.68 23.39 9.79
C LEU A 3 -4.26 22.91 11.12
N ASP A 4 -5.39 22.23 11.05
CA ASP A 4 -6.01 21.58 12.22
C ASP A 4 -5.50 20.15 12.34
N TYR A 5 -4.41 19.98 13.03
CA TYR A 5 -3.76 18.67 13.22
C TYR A 5 -4.67 17.65 13.94
N ALA A 6 -5.59 18.11 14.78
CA ALA A 6 -6.53 17.21 15.47
C ALA A 6 -7.49 16.57 14.46
N LYS A 7 -8.03 17.34 13.53
CA LYS A 7 -8.88 16.81 12.43
C LYS A 7 -8.14 15.89 11.49
N ILE A 8 -6.86 16.20 11.18
CA ILE A 8 -6.04 15.32 10.34
C ILE A 8 -5.84 13.96 11.05
N LYS A 9 -5.53 13.97 12.34
CA LYS A 9 -5.37 12.74 13.12
C LYS A 9 -6.67 11.94 13.21
N GLU A 10 -7.79 12.60 13.45
CA GLU A 10 -9.11 11.96 13.49
C GLU A 10 -9.45 11.33 12.13
N ALA A 11 -9.25 12.06 11.04
CA ALA A 11 -9.46 11.53 9.70
C ALA A 11 -8.60 10.29 9.44
N ALA A 12 -7.30 10.32 9.78
CA ALA A 12 -6.41 9.18 9.63
C ALA A 12 -6.89 7.96 10.44
N GLN A 13 -7.38 8.17 11.67
CA GLN A 13 -7.94 7.09 12.48
C GLN A 13 -9.19 6.45 11.87
N ASN A 14 -10.03 7.24 11.20
CA ASN A 14 -11.22 6.74 10.52
C ASN A 14 -10.89 5.81 9.35
N TYR A 15 -9.73 5.97 8.71
CA TYR A 15 -9.28 5.11 7.62
C TYR A 15 -8.56 3.83 8.09
N GLN A 16 -8.31 3.65 9.38
CA GLN A 16 -7.52 2.53 9.90
C GLN A 16 -8.00 1.16 9.37
N LYS A 17 -9.30 0.90 9.36
CA LYS A 17 -9.85 -0.39 8.92
C LYS A 17 -9.61 -0.64 7.43
N ASP A 18 -9.83 0.38 6.61
CA ASP A 18 -9.66 0.27 5.16
C ASP A 18 -8.18 0.14 4.80
N MET A 19 -7.30 0.89 5.46
CA MET A 19 -5.84 0.76 5.33
C MET A 19 -5.36 -0.64 5.72
N THR A 20 -5.83 -1.16 6.86
CA THR A 20 -5.51 -2.52 7.31
C THR A 20 -5.95 -3.56 6.30
N LYS A 21 -7.19 -3.46 5.82
CA LYS A 21 -7.71 -4.37 4.79
C LYS A 21 -6.88 -4.32 3.52
N PHE A 22 -6.59 -3.14 3.02
CA PHE A 22 -5.78 -2.97 1.81
C PHE A 22 -4.38 -3.55 1.99
N LEU A 23 -3.68 -3.23 3.10
CA LEU A 23 -2.38 -3.79 3.41
C LEU A 23 -2.39 -5.33 3.43
N ARG A 24 -3.42 -5.92 4.05
CA ARG A 24 -3.61 -7.37 4.06
C ARG A 24 -3.78 -7.96 2.66
N GLU A 25 -4.50 -7.26 1.79
CA GLU A 25 -4.71 -7.71 0.40
C GLU A 25 -3.44 -7.62 -0.43
N ILE A 26 -2.64 -6.55 -0.30
CA ILE A 26 -1.39 -6.44 -1.05
C ILE A 26 -0.30 -7.40 -0.55
N VAL A 27 -0.28 -7.74 0.74
CA VAL A 27 0.64 -8.75 1.28
C VAL A 27 0.40 -10.13 0.67
N LYS A 28 -0.84 -10.47 0.36
CA LYS A 28 -1.22 -11.74 -0.29
C LYS A 28 -0.76 -11.84 -1.75
N ASN A 29 -0.51 -10.73 -2.39
CA ASN A 29 -0.03 -10.69 -3.77
C ASN A 29 1.51 -10.65 -3.79
N PRO A 30 2.20 -11.73 -4.18
CA PRO A 30 3.65 -11.68 -4.38
C PRO A 30 4.02 -10.58 -5.38
N GLY A 31 5.06 -9.82 -5.09
CA GLY A 31 5.53 -8.73 -5.92
C GLY A 31 7.06 -8.62 -5.81
N GLU A 32 7.78 -9.72 -6.10
CA GLU A 32 9.23 -9.66 -6.19
C GLU A 32 9.65 -8.84 -7.41
N SER A 33 10.85 -8.24 -7.36
CA SER A 33 11.37 -7.41 -8.46
C SER A 33 11.26 -8.13 -9.80
N CYS A 34 10.69 -7.45 -10.79
CA CYS A 34 10.35 -7.94 -12.12
C CYS A 34 9.13 -8.89 -12.21
N ASP A 35 8.37 -9.05 -11.13
CA ASP A 35 7.10 -9.82 -11.10
C ASP A 35 6.02 -9.09 -10.28
N GLU A 36 5.94 -7.76 -10.42
CA GLU A 36 5.07 -6.90 -9.62
C GLU A 36 3.67 -6.70 -10.23
N LYS A 37 3.36 -7.31 -11.37
CA LYS A 37 2.14 -7.00 -12.14
C LYS A 37 0.86 -7.07 -11.30
N ALA A 38 0.65 -8.17 -10.57
CA ALA A 38 -0.55 -8.35 -9.75
C ALA A 38 -0.64 -7.32 -8.61
N HIS A 39 0.51 -6.96 -8.05
CA HIS A 39 0.66 -5.95 -7.02
C HIS A 39 0.27 -4.55 -7.55
N ILE A 40 0.84 -4.18 -8.70
CA ILE A 40 0.56 -2.93 -9.41
C ILE A 40 -0.92 -2.80 -9.75
N GLU A 41 -1.52 -3.85 -10.33
CA GLU A 41 -2.93 -3.85 -10.72
C GLU A 41 -3.85 -3.66 -9.49
N ARG A 42 -3.53 -4.30 -8.36
CA ARG A 42 -4.31 -4.14 -7.12
C ARG A 42 -4.19 -2.73 -6.54
N ILE A 43 -2.99 -2.13 -6.56
CA ILE A 43 -2.78 -0.75 -6.10
C ILE A 43 -3.54 0.23 -6.99
N ALA A 44 -3.44 0.08 -8.31
CA ALA A 44 -4.16 0.93 -9.24
C ALA A 44 -5.69 0.82 -9.09
N GLU A 45 -6.20 -0.37 -8.76
CA GLU A 45 -7.61 -0.58 -8.45
C GLU A 45 -8.01 0.19 -7.18
N GLU A 46 -7.21 0.10 -6.12
CA GLU A 46 -7.48 0.84 -4.87
C GLU A 46 -7.52 2.34 -5.10
N MET A 47 -6.55 2.89 -5.81
CA MET A 47 -6.54 4.32 -6.15
C MET A 47 -7.82 4.75 -6.89
N ARG A 48 -8.33 3.92 -7.82
CA ARG A 48 -9.60 4.19 -8.52
C ARG A 48 -10.79 4.13 -7.58
N ASN A 49 -10.83 3.13 -6.69
CA ASN A 49 -11.90 2.96 -5.71
C ASN A 49 -11.95 4.11 -4.69
N LEU A 50 -10.79 4.66 -4.35
CA LEU A 50 -10.65 5.83 -3.49
C LEU A 50 -10.97 7.16 -4.20
N GLY A 51 -11.24 7.15 -5.51
CA GLY A 51 -11.64 8.32 -6.26
C GLY A 51 -10.49 9.23 -6.68
N PHE A 52 -9.32 8.69 -6.95
CA PHE A 52 -8.27 9.45 -7.61
C PHE A 52 -8.75 9.97 -8.96
N ASP A 53 -8.44 11.22 -9.27
CA ASP A 53 -8.88 11.89 -10.52
C ASP A 53 -8.28 11.23 -11.77
N LYS A 54 -7.08 10.70 -11.63
CA LYS A 54 -6.37 10.00 -12.70
C LYS A 54 -5.48 8.90 -12.11
N VAL A 55 -5.52 7.72 -12.70
CA VAL A 55 -4.64 6.60 -12.36
C VAL A 55 -4.05 6.01 -13.64
N GLU A 56 -2.74 6.00 -13.74
CA GLU A 56 -2.00 5.50 -14.89
C GLU A 56 -0.98 4.45 -14.45
N ILE A 57 -0.71 3.50 -15.32
CA ILE A 57 0.44 2.61 -15.22
C ILE A 57 1.34 2.95 -16.41
N ASP A 58 2.56 3.39 -16.15
CA ASP A 58 3.49 3.77 -17.19
C ASP A 58 4.15 2.53 -17.85
N PRO A 59 4.88 2.69 -18.95
CA PRO A 59 5.56 1.57 -19.61
C PRO A 59 6.65 0.89 -18.78
N MET A 60 7.11 1.51 -17.70
CA MET A 60 8.08 0.94 -16.75
C MET A 60 7.38 0.11 -15.66
N GLY A 61 6.05 0.20 -15.54
CA GLY A 61 5.27 -0.46 -14.52
C GLY A 61 5.02 0.41 -13.27
N ASN A 62 5.37 1.69 -13.27
CA ASN A 62 5.04 2.58 -12.16
C ASN A 62 3.54 2.90 -12.16
N VAL A 63 2.93 2.89 -10.98
CA VAL A 63 1.56 3.39 -10.77
C VAL A 63 1.62 4.86 -10.40
N LEU A 64 0.91 5.69 -11.16
CA LEU A 64 0.83 7.12 -10.97
C LEU A 64 -0.62 7.51 -10.65
N GLY A 65 -0.87 7.99 -9.44
CA GLY A 65 -2.18 8.48 -9.00
C GLY A 65 -2.15 10.00 -8.82
N PHE A 66 -3.15 10.68 -9.34
CA PHE A 66 -3.30 12.13 -9.25
C PHE A 66 -4.61 12.46 -8.54
N MET A 67 -4.56 13.41 -7.60
CA MET A 67 -5.73 13.86 -6.84
C MET A 67 -5.68 15.37 -6.63
N GLY A 68 -6.78 16.04 -6.91
CA GLY A 68 -6.93 17.48 -6.71
C GLY A 68 -6.48 18.32 -7.89
N THR A 69 -6.74 19.62 -7.79
CA THR A 69 -6.53 20.60 -8.87
C THR A 69 -5.81 21.87 -8.41
N GLY A 70 -5.16 21.81 -7.24
CA GLY A 70 -4.42 22.95 -6.69
C GLY A 70 -3.17 23.31 -7.50
N GLU A 71 -2.68 24.54 -7.33
CA GLU A 71 -1.46 25.01 -8.00
C GLU A 71 -0.18 24.39 -7.41
N THR A 72 -0.23 23.95 -6.16
CA THR A 72 0.91 23.29 -5.50
C THR A 72 0.79 21.78 -5.66
N LEU A 73 1.81 21.18 -6.24
CA LEU A 73 1.94 19.73 -6.36
C LEU A 73 2.78 19.17 -5.20
N ILE A 74 2.23 18.20 -4.49
CA ILE A 74 2.93 17.43 -3.46
C ILE A 74 3.09 16.01 -3.99
N GLY A 75 4.33 15.52 -4.06
CA GLY A 75 4.65 14.16 -4.48
C GLY A 75 4.84 13.24 -3.27
N PHE A 76 4.23 12.06 -3.34
CA PHE A 76 4.50 10.92 -2.46
C PHE A 76 5.09 9.80 -3.31
N ASP A 77 6.02 9.07 -2.77
CA ASP A 77 6.71 7.99 -3.46
C ASP A 77 6.89 6.80 -2.52
N ALA A 78 6.65 5.60 -3.04
CA ALA A 78 6.89 4.34 -2.35
C ALA A 78 7.27 3.27 -3.37
N HIS A 79 8.27 2.43 -3.07
CA HIS A 79 8.54 1.26 -3.91
C HIS A 79 7.52 0.16 -3.65
N ILE A 80 7.23 -0.65 -4.65
CA ILE A 80 6.19 -1.67 -4.61
C ILE A 80 6.72 -3.10 -4.62
N ASP A 81 7.96 -3.30 -5.05
CA ASP A 81 8.57 -4.61 -5.01
C ASP A 81 8.89 -5.03 -3.59
N THR A 82 8.87 -6.33 -3.37
CA THR A 82 9.09 -6.94 -2.07
C THR A 82 10.13 -8.05 -2.20
N VAL A 83 10.80 -8.34 -1.10
CA VAL A 83 11.72 -9.48 -1.03
C VAL A 83 10.96 -10.82 -1.04
N GLY A 84 11.60 -11.88 -1.50
CA GLY A 84 11.11 -13.24 -1.33
C GLY A 84 11.11 -13.68 0.13
N ILE A 85 10.36 -14.73 0.44
CA ILE A 85 10.22 -15.25 1.81
C ILE A 85 11.47 -15.96 2.35
N GLY A 86 12.44 -16.24 1.50
CA GLY A 86 13.62 -17.04 1.87
C GLY A 86 13.24 -18.48 2.27
N ASN A 87 13.85 -19.00 3.34
CA ASN A 87 13.51 -20.34 3.83
C ASN A 87 12.16 -20.31 4.57
N ARG A 88 11.18 -21.06 4.06
CA ARG A 88 9.84 -21.19 4.64
C ARG A 88 9.84 -21.68 6.08
N ASP A 89 10.80 -22.51 6.45
CA ASP A 89 10.90 -23.09 7.80
C ASP A 89 11.26 -22.06 8.88
N ASN A 90 11.74 -20.89 8.49
CA ASN A 90 12.01 -19.79 9.41
C ASN A 90 10.75 -19.00 9.80
N TRP A 91 9.62 -19.26 9.14
CA TRP A 91 8.37 -18.57 9.41
C TRP A 91 7.47 -19.42 10.32
N THR A 92 6.97 -18.80 11.38
CA THR A 92 6.04 -19.42 12.33
C THR A 92 4.57 -19.34 11.88
N PHE A 93 4.31 -18.60 10.79
CA PHE A 93 2.99 -18.43 10.15
C PHE A 93 3.16 -18.42 8.63
N ASP A 94 2.07 -18.42 7.90
CA ASP A 94 2.13 -18.29 6.44
C ASP A 94 2.51 -16.85 6.06
N PRO A 95 3.67 -16.62 5.40
CA PRO A 95 4.16 -15.27 5.11
C PRO A 95 3.31 -14.48 4.11
N TYR A 96 2.52 -15.15 3.27
CA TYR A 96 1.61 -14.51 2.31
C TYR A 96 0.21 -14.29 2.88
N GLU A 97 -0.32 -15.25 3.63
CA GLU A 97 -1.57 -15.03 4.35
C GLU A 97 -1.37 -14.01 5.48
N GLY A 98 -0.20 -14.03 6.11
CA GLY A 98 0.11 -13.15 7.23
C GLY A 98 -0.84 -13.32 8.42
N TYR A 99 -0.77 -12.40 9.36
CA TYR A 99 -1.70 -12.32 10.48
C TYR A 99 -2.06 -10.87 10.81
N GLU A 100 -3.11 -10.70 11.59
CA GLU A 100 -3.58 -9.43 12.10
C GLU A 100 -3.98 -9.59 13.57
N THR A 101 -3.58 -8.62 14.39
CA THR A 101 -4.03 -8.45 15.78
C THR A 101 -4.61 -7.04 15.96
N GLU A 102 -4.98 -6.67 17.16
CA GLU A 102 -5.44 -5.30 17.46
C GLU A 102 -4.36 -4.23 17.19
N THR A 103 -3.08 -4.60 17.23
CA THR A 103 -1.95 -3.65 17.18
C THR A 103 -0.91 -3.97 16.12
N GLU A 104 -0.99 -5.12 15.47
CA GLU A 104 0.05 -5.59 14.57
C GLU A 104 -0.52 -6.25 13.31
N ILE A 105 0.16 -6.06 12.20
CA ILE A 105 -0.01 -6.81 10.97
C ILE A 105 1.32 -7.45 10.63
N GLY A 106 1.35 -8.76 10.46
CA GLY A 106 2.54 -9.51 10.07
C GLY A 106 2.37 -10.17 8.71
N GLY A 107 3.43 -10.17 7.92
CA GLY A 107 3.46 -10.79 6.60
C GLY A 107 4.71 -10.41 5.83
N ARG A 108 4.97 -11.10 4.72
CA ARG A 108 6.07 -10.79 3.85
C ARG A 108 5.87 -9.39 3.24
N GLY A 109 6.89 -8.52 3.34
CA GLY A 109 6.88 -7.19 2.77
C GLY A 109 6.04 -6.15 3.52
N VAL A 110 5.38 -6.49 4.64
CA VAL A 110 4.54 -5.56 5.42
C VAL A 110 5.29 -4.28 5.79
N SER A 111 6.52 -4.41 6.26
CA SER A 111 7.33 -3.27 6.70
C SER A 111 8.15 -2.65 5.57
N ASP A 112 8.53 -3.45 4.56
CA ASP A 112 9.38 -3.05 3.47
C ASP A 112 8.77 -3.47 2.11
N GLN A 113 7.97 -2.63 1.50
CA GLN A 113 7.47 -1.34 2.03
C GLN A 113 5.94 -1.24 1.90
N CYS A 114 5.21 -2.41 1.87
CA CYS A 114 3.75 -2.40 1.67
C CYS A 114 3.01 -1.48 2.65
N GLY A 115 3.50 -1.33 3.86
CA GLY A 115 2.90 -0.43 4.86
C GLY A 115 3.08 1.06 4.56
N GLY A 116 3.89 1.42 3.55
CA GLY A 116 4.10 2.79 3.09
C GLY A 116 3.32 3.15 1.82
N ILE A 117 2.66 2.15 1.21
CA ILE A 117 1.84 2.32 0.02
C ILE A 117 0.43 2.78 0.45
#